data_7eebe1e7051f91278bd83cb8d381a50d
#
_entry.id   7eebe1e7051f91278bd83cb8d381a50d
#
_cell.length_a   1.000
_cell.length_b   1.000
_cell.length_c   1.000
_cell.angle_alpha   90.00
_cell.angle_beta   90.00
_cell.angle_gamma   90.00
#
_symmetry.space_group_name_H-M   'P 1'
#
loop_
_entity.id
_entity.type
_entity.pdbx_description
1 polymer ?
#
loop_
_entity_poly.entity_id
_entity_poly.type
_entity_poly.pdbx_seq_one_letter_code
_entity_poly.pdbx_strand_id
1 'polypeptide(L)'
;MLDFMVVSTRSTKRGTIEIYPKFLIKKSTDLMIRGGDFYAIWIEERGLWSTDEQDALQLIDRELDRYAEENRQRFNSDIKVLHMWDAESGMIDSWHKYCQKQLRDSFHTLDDKLIFSNTETTKKDYASKRLNYPLEE
;
A
#
# COMPACT_ATOMS: atom_id res chain seq x y z
N MET A 1 -2.60 -10.10 1.26
CA MET A 1 -2.76 -8.85 2.03
C MET A 1 -1.54 -7.99 1.89
N LEU A 2 -1.74 -6.69 1.73
CA LEU A 2 -0.63 -5.74 1.61
C LEU A 2 -0.01 -5.50 2.98
N ASP A 3 1.32 -5.55 3.07
CA ASP A 3 1.99 -5.47 4.37
C ASP A 3 2.31 -4.04 4.82
N PHE A 4 2.00 -3.04 4.00
CA PHE A 4 2.23 -1.64 4.35
C PHE A 4 0.97 -0.95 4.86
N MET A 5 -0.11 -1.68 5.05
CA MET A 5 -1.35 -1.10 5.54
C MET A 5 -2.15 -2.10 6.37
N VAL A 6 -3.04 -1.56 7.17
CA VAL A 6 -4.09 -2.34 7.81
C VAL A 6 -5.41 -1.65 7.49
N VAL A 7 -6.49 -2.40 7.54
CA VAL A 7 -7.82 -1.83 7.37
C VAL A 7 -8.34 -1.45 8.75
N SER A 8 -8.77 -0.21 8.88
CA SER A 8 -9.29 0.31 10.14
C SER A 8 -10.74 0.74 9.98
N THR A 9 -11.42 0.85 11.11
CA THR A 9 -12.81 1.29 11.13
C THR A 9 -12.99 2.38 12.17
N ARG A 10 -13.99 3.23 11.93
CA ARG A 10 -14.40 4.22 12.92
C ARG A 10 -15.89 4.48 12.78
N SER A 11 -16.54 4.76 13.90
CA SER A 11 -17.96 5.11 13.90
C SER A 11 -18.13 6.61 13.73
N THR A 12 -19.09 7.01 12.90
CA THR A 12 -19.45 8.41 12.78
C THR A 12 -20.55 8.74 13.78
N LYS A 13 -20.81 10.02 13.96
CA LYS A 13 -21.89 10.48 14.84
C LYS A 13 -23.25 10.00 14.38
N ARG A 14 -23.39 9.67 13.09
CA ARG A 14 -24.64 9.19 12.53
C ARG A 14 -24.81 7.68 12.61
N GLY A 15 -23.83 7.00 13.20
CA GLY A 15 -23.91 5.56 13.35
C GLY A 15 -23.38 4.78 12.15
N THR A 16 -22.82 5.45 11.17
CA THR A 16 -22.18 4.78 10.04
C THR A 16 -20.78 4.31 10.43
N ILE A 17 -20.42 3.13 10.01
CA ILE A 17 -19.07 2.59 10.18
C ILE A 17 -18.28 2.93 8.93
N GLU A 18 -17.23 3.71 9.08
CA GLU A 18 -16.31 4.00 7.98
C GLU A 18 -15.16 3.01 8.01
N ILE A 19 -14.85 2.45 6.85
CA ILE A 19 -13.75 1.51 6.66
C ILE A 19 -12.71 2.22 5.82
N TYR A 20 -11.48 2.29 6.31
CA TYR A 20 -10.44 3.07 5.64
C TYR A 20 -9.07 2.42 5.82
N PRO A 21 -8.11 2.75 4.95
CA PRO A 21 -6.76 2.22 5.09
C PRO A 21 -5.97 3.03 6.10
N LYS A 22 -5.17 2.34 6.89
CA LYS A 22 -4.19 2.96 7.76
C LYS A 22 -2.82 2.48 7.32
N PHE A 23 -2.00 3.40 6.85
CA PHE A 23 -0.70 3.05 6.29
C PHE A 23 0.36 2.98 7.38
N LEU A 24 1.25 2.01 7.26
CA LEU A 24 2.24 1.69 8.27
C LEU A 24 3.62 2.17 7.85
N ILE A 25 4.31 2.83 8.76
CA ILE A 25 5.69 3.29 8.53
C ILE A 25 6.61 2.13 8.86
N LYS A 26 6.94 1.35 7.86
CA LYS A 26 7.81 0.20 8.04
C LYS A 26 8.32 -0.27 6.69
N LYS A 27 9.38 -1.04 6.73
CA LYS A 27 9.90 -1.68 5.52
C LYS A 27 8.90 -2.74 5.05
N SER A 28 8.57 -2.71 3.78
CA SER A 28 7.52 -3.54 3.21
C SER A 28 8.08 -4.44 2.13
N THR A 29 7.47 -5.62 1.93
CA THR A 29 7.80 -6.49 0.80
C THR A 29 6.92 -6.19 -0.41
N ASP A 30 5.86 -5.44 -0.23
CA ASP A 30 4.91 -5.12 -1.29
C ASP A 30 5.09 -3.72 -1.86
N LEU A 31 5.80 -2.87 -1.15
CA LEU A 31 6.04 -1.49 -1.56
C LEU A 31 7.54 -1.22 -1.48
N MET A 32 8.12 -0.91 -2.62
CA MET A 32 9.55 -0.64 -2.73
C MET A 32 9.73 0.85 -2.96
N ILE A 33 10.52 1.49 -2.09
CA ILE A 33 10.70 2.93 -2.11
C ILE A 33 12.19 3.25 -2.26
N ARG A 34 12.49 4.19 -3.12
CA ARG A 34 13.88 4.55 -3.40
C ARG A 34 14.02 6.05 -3.57
N GLY A 35 14.89 6.61 -2.74
CA GLY A 35 15.48 7.92 -2.94
C GLY A 35 14.58 9.08 -3.32
N GLY A 36 13.71 9.50 -2.49
CA GLY A 36 13.06 10.79 -2.59
C GLY A 36 11.82 10.87 -3.47
N ASP A 37 11.76 10.19 -4.59
CA ASP A 37 10.68 10.41 -5.54
C ASP A 37 10.21 9.17 -6.29
N PHE A 38 10.68 8.00 -5.90
CA PHE A 38 10.37 6.77 -6.61
C PHE A 38 9.77 5.74 -5.68
N TYR A 39 8.67 5.13 -6.11
CA TYR A 39 8.19 3.92 -5.46
C TYR A 39 7.62 2.97 -6.50
N ALA A 40 7.56 1.70 -6.13
CA ALA A 40 6.92 0.68 -6.95
C ALA A 40 6.15 -0.25 -6.05
N ILE A 41 5.05 -0.76 -6.55
CA ILE A 41 4.23 -1.71 -5.82
C ILE A 41 4.28 -3.06 -6.50
N TRP A 42 4.33 -4.12 -5.70
CA TRP A 42 4.36 -5.47 -6.24
C TRP A 42 2.95 -5.92 -6.63
N ILE A 43 2.81 -6.37 -7.87
CA ILE A 43 1.54 -6.89 -8.37
C ILE A 43 1.68 -8.39 -8.50
N GLU A 44 1.13 -9.12 -7.54
CA GLU A 44 1.28 -10.56 -7.45
C GLU A 44 0.71 -11.27 -8.68
N GLU A 45 -0.44 -10.82 -9.15
CA GLU A 45 -1.10 -11.44 -10.29
C GLU A 45 -0.29 -11.35 -11.58
N ARG A 46 0.54 -10.31 -11.69
CA ARG A 46 1.32 -10.07 -12.90
C ARG A 46 2.79 -10.39 -12.70
N GLY A 47 3.20 -10.64 -11.47
CA GLY A 47 4.57 -11.01 -11.16
C GLY A 47 5.59 -9.92 -11.45
N LEU A 48 5.22 -8.66 -11.25
CA LEU A 48 6.13 -7.56 -11.54
C LEU A 48 5.91 -6.39 -10.58
N TRP A 49 6.86 -5.47 -10.59
CA TRP A 49 6.76 -4.20 -9.86
C TRP A 49 6.17 -3.16 -10.78
N SER A 50 5.17 -2.42 -10.28
CA SER A 50 4.54 -1.34 -11.03
C SER A 50 4.87 0.01 -10.40
N THR A 51 5.21 0.98 -11.23
CA THR A 51 5.39 2.36 -10.81
C THR A 51 4.14 3.19 -11.07
N ASP A 52 3.10 2.58 -11.60
CA ASP A 52 1.84 3.28 -11.87
C ASP A 52 1.03 3.39 -10.58
N GLU A 53 0.76 4.63 -10.17
CA GLU A 53 -0.01 4.87 -8.96
C GLU A 53 -1.39 4.22 -9.01
N GLN A 54 -2.00 4.15 -10.18
CA GLN A 54 -3.33 3.54 -10.31
C GLN A 54 -3.33 2.08 -9.86
N ASP A 55 -2.25 1.37 -10.14
CA ASP A 55 -2.14 0.00 -9.67
C ASP A 55 -2.11 -0.07 -8.14
N ALA A 56 -1.41 0.84 -7.51
CA ALA A 56 -1.38 0.90 -6.05
C ALA A 56 -2.76 1.20 -5.48
N LEU A 57 -3.44 2.17 -6.04
CA LEU A 57 -4.76 2.56 -5.55
C LEU A 57 -5.76 1.43 -5.71
N GLN A 58 -5.71 0.71 -6.81
CA GLN A 58 -6.60 -0.42 -7.05
C GLN A 58 -6.35 -1.56 -6.06
N LEU A 59 -5.10 -1.84 -5.76
CA LEU A 59 -4.78 -2.89 -4.79
C LEU A 59 -5.25 -2.52 -3.39
N ILE A 60 -5.09 -1.27 -3.01
CA ILE A 60 -5.57 -0.79 -1.71
C ILE A 60 -7.09 -0.92 -1.63
N ASP A 61 -7.79 -0.46 -2.66
CA ASP A 61 -9.25 -0.52 -2.68
C ASP A 61 -9.76 -1.96 -2.66
N ARG A 62 -9.05 -2.86 -3.31
CA ARG A 62 -9.40 -4.27 -3.28
C ARG A 62 -9.30 -4.84 -1.87
N GLU A 63 -8.28 -4.44 -1.11
CA GLU A 63 -8.17 -4.87 0.29
C GLU A 63 -9.31 -4.33 1.13
N LEU A 64 -9.68 -3.07 0.90
CA LEU A 64 -10.79 -2.45 1.64
C LEU A 64 -12.10 -3.18 1.35
N ASP A 65 -12.36 -3.47 0.09
CA ASP A 65 -13.60 -4.14 -0.30
C ASP A 65 -13.65 -5.56 0.23
N ARG A 66 -12.53 -6.26 0.22
CA ARG A 66 -12.48 -7.61 0.77
C ARG A 66 -12.77 -7.60 2.26
N TYR A 67 -12.18 -6.67 3.00
CA TYR A 67 -12.45 -6.55 4.42
C TYR A 67 -13.93 -6.25 4.67
N ALA A 68 -14.51 -5.33 3.91
CA ALA A 68 -15.91 -4.98 4.07
C ALA A 68 -16.81 -6.20 3.85
N GLU A 69 -16.52 -6.98 2.83
CA GLU A 69 -17.32 -8.15 2.52
C GLU A 69 -17.18 -9.24 3.59
N GLU A 70 -15.96 -9.47 4.05
CA GLU A 70 -15.70 -10.50 5.06
C GLU A 70 -16.31 -10.16 6.42
N ASN A 71 -16.52 -8.89 6.69
CA ASN A 71 -17.00 -8.43 8.00
C ASN A 71 -18.40 -7.82 7.96
N ARG A 72 -19.08 -7.91 6.83
CA ARG A 72 -20.38 -7.27 6.65
C ARG A 72 -21.37 -7.62 7.74
N GLN A 73 -21.45 -8.89 8.08
CA GLN A 73 -22.43 -9.36 9.06
C GLN A 73 -22.07 -8.97 10.49
N ARG A 74 -20.82 -8.65 10.74
CA ARG A 74 -20.38 -8.24 12.06
C ARG A 74 -20.84 -6.83 12.43
N PHE A 75 -21.06 -6.00 11.42
CA PHE A 75 -21.45 -4.62 11.64
C PHE A 75 -22.97 -4.50 11.57
N ASN A 76 -23.57 -3.99 12.64
CA ASN A 76 -25.01 -3.73 12.70
C ASN A 76 -25.36 -2.30 12.30
N SER A 77 -24.55 -1.71 11.45
CA SER A 77 -24.69 -0.32 11.04
C SER A 77 -24.42 -0.21 9.55
N ASP A 78 -24.80 0.91 8.99
CA ASP A 78 -24.41 1.21 7.61
C ASP A 78 -22.88 1.25 7.51
N ILE A 79 -22.37 0.76 6.42
CA ILE A 79 -20.95 0.71 6.16
C ILE A 79 -20.62 1.65 5.00
N LYS A 80 -19.57 2.44 5.17
CA LYS A 80 -19.05 3.28 4.09
C LYS A 80 -17.56 2.99 3.93
N VAL A 81 -17.17 2.53 2.76
CA VAL A 81 -15.77 2.28 2.46
C VAL A 81 -15.17 3.56 1.86
N LEU A 82 -14.10 4.04 2.47
CA LEU A 82 -13.41 5.25 2.01
C LEU A 82 -12.37 4.84 0.97
N HIS A 83 -12.82 4.73 -0.25
CA HIS A 83 -11.99 4.25 -1.36
C HIS A 83 -10.96 5.28 -1.79
N MET A 84 -9.85 4.77 -2.32
CA MET A 84 -8.80 5.61 -2.89
C MET A 84 -9.27 6.31 -4.14
N TRP A 85 -10.14 5.65 -4.94
CA TRP A 85 -10.64 6.25 -6.17
C TRP A 85 -11.59 7.44 -5.91
N ASP A 86 -12.14 7.51 -4.71
CA ASP A 86 -13.10 8.57 -4.37
C ASP A 86 -12.33 9.77 -3.82
N ALA A 87 -12.26 10.83 -4.61
CA ALA A 87 -11.53 12.04 -4.23
C ALA A 87 -12.06 12.64 -2.92
N GLU A 88 -13.34 12.48 -2.63
CA GLU A 88 -13.95 13.05 -1.43
C GLU A 88 -13.61 12.29 -0.16
N SER A 89 -13.11 11.07 -0.28
CA SER A 89 -12.75 10.28 0.90
C SER A 89 -11.54 10.85 1.64
N GLY A 90 -10.68 11.58 0.93
CA GLY A 90 -9.44 12.10 1.49
C GLY A 90 -8.32 11.08 1.59
N MET A 91 -8.57 9.85 1.18
CA MET A 91 -7.58 8.78 1.35
C MET A 91 -6.41 8.90 0.37
N ILE A 92 -6.63 9.48 -0.80
CA ILE A 92 -5.52 9.70 -1.74
C ILE A 92 -4.49 10.67 -1.15
N ASP A 93 -4.94 11.68 -0.43
CA ASP A 93 -4.02 12.60 0.24
C ASP A 93 -3.25 11.89 1.33
N SER A 94 -3.90 11.01 2.07
CA SER A 94 -3.24 10.21 3.09
C SER A 94 -2.16 9.32 2.47
N TRP A 95 -2.44 8.75 1.31
CA TRP A 95 -1.49 7.93 0.58
C TRP A 95 -0.28 8.74 0.15
N HIS A 96 -0.52 9.94 -0.42
CA HIS A 96 0.58 10.79 -0.86
C HIS A 96 1.47 11.22 0.32
N LYS A 97 0.87 11.58 1.43
CA LYS A 97 1.62 11.94 2.64
C LYS A 97 2.42 10.78 3.16
N TYR A 98 1.84 9.60 3.14
CA TYR A 98 2.52 8.38 3.56
C TYR A 98 3.73 8.11 2.66
N CYS A 99 3.57 8.19 1.34
CA CYS A 99 4.66 7.94 0.42
C CYS A 99 5.79 8.95 0.62
N GLN A 100 5.45 10.22 0.81
CA GLN A 100 6.46 11.25 1.07
C GLN A 100 7.24 10.96 2.34
N LYS A 101 6.54 10.54 3.38
CA LYS A 101 7.19 10.21 4.64
C LYS A 101 8.07 8.99 4.51
N GLN A 102 7.59 7.96 3.83
CA GLN A 102 8.37 6.75 3.60
C GLN A 102 9.61 7.04 2.75
N LEU A 103 9.45 7.86 1.72
CA LEU A 103 10.58 8.26 0.89
C LEU A 103 11.63 9.00 1.70
N ARG A 104 11.19 9.90 2.56
CA ARG A 104 12.11 10.64 3.41
C ARG A 104 12.83 9.75 4.40
N ASP A 105 12.11 8.79 4.97
CA ASP A 105 12.67 7.90 5.99
C ASP A 105 13.50 6.78 5.38
N SER A 106 13.13 6.32 4.20
CA SER A 106 13.75 5.15 3.59
C SER A 106 15.16 5.41 3.06
N PHE A 107 15.44 6.63 2.64
CA PHE A 107 16.77 6.90 2.08
C PHE A 107 17.86 6.89 3.15
N HIS A 108 17.49 6.77 4.38
CA HIS A 108 18.46 6.64 5.46
C HIS A 108 19.13 5.28 5.48
N THR A 109 18.59 4.32 4.81
CA THR A 109 19.13 2.98 4.84
C THR A 109 19.87 2.67 3.55
N LEU A 110 21.11 2.26 3.69
CA LEU A 110 21.86 1.78 2.55
C LEU A 110 21.24 0.54 1.95
N ASP A 111 20.49 -0.18 2.75
CA ASP A 111 19.82 -1.38 2.32
C ASP A 111 18.87 -1.10 1.17
N ASP A 112 18.21 0.03 1.18
CA ASP A 112 17.28 0.37 0.10
C ASP A 112 18.01 0.50 -1.22
N LYS A 113 19.21 1.04 -1.21
CA LYS A 113 20.02 1.12 -2.42
C LYS A 113 20.45 -0.27 -2.88
N LEU A 114 20.79 -1.13 -1.96
CA LEU A 114 21.20 -2.48 -2.29
C LEU A 114 20.05 -3.27 -2.88
N ILE A 115 18.87 -3.10 -2.33
CA ILE A 115 17.67 -3.75 -2.85
C ILE A 115 17.45 -3.37 -4.31
N PHE A 116 17.69 -2.13 -4.66
CA PHE A 116 17.47 -1.65 -6.02
C PHE A 116 18.62 -1.93 -6.95
N SER A 117 19.83 -1.95 -6.45
CA SER A 117 21.01 -1.96 -7.34
C SER A 117 21.61 -3.33 -7.54
N ASN A 118 21.30 -4.29 -6.69
CA ASN A 118 21.94 -5.59 -6.80
C ASN A 118 21.03 -6.69 -6.29
N THR A 119 21.60 -7.85 -6.21
CA THR A 119 20.89 -9.06 -5.87
C THR A 119 20.75 -9.29 -4.38
N GLU A 120 21.57 -8.63 -3.60
CA GLU A 120 21.55 -8.83 -2.17
C GLU A 120 20.46 -8.01 -1.55
N THR A 121 19.59 -8.66 -0.83
CA THR A 121 18.54 -7.99 -0.13
C THR A 121 18.38 -8.59 1.24
N THR A 122 17.79 -7.85 2.13
CA THR A 122 17.49 -8.34 3.46
C THR A 122 16.37 -9.34 3.45
N LYS A 123 15.60 -9.36 2.38
CA LYS A 123 14.49 -10.28 2.24
C LYS A 123 14.60 -10.95 0.90
N LYS A 124 14.64 -12.25 0.95
CA LYS A 124 14.73 -13.02 -0.27
C LYS A 124 13.55 -12.73 -1.21
N ASP A 125 12.39 -12.38 -0.64
CA ASP A 125 11.24 -12.06 -1.46
C ASP A 125 11.48 -10.82 -2.30
N TYR A 126 12.13 -9.84 -1.73
CA TYR A 126 12.54 -8.67 -2.50
C TYR A 126 13.52 -9.06 -3.59
N ALA A 127 14.48 -9.87 -3.23
CA ALA A 127 15.47 -10.33 -4.21
C ALA A 127 14.80 -11.03 -5.37
N SER A 128 13.94 -11.98 -5.07
CA SER A 128 13.24 -12.73 -6.09
C SER A 128 12.36 -11.84 -6.93
N LYS A 129 11.55 -11.03 -6.29
CA LYS A 129 10.61 -10.16 -6.98
C LYS A 129 11.33 -9.15 -7.86
N ARG A 130 12.41 -8.58 -7.36
CA ARG A 130 13.12 -7.54 -8.09
C ARG A 130 14.01 -8.06 -9.19
N LEU A 131 14.68 -9.18 -8.93
CA LEU A 131 15.67 -9.70 -9.89
C LEU A 131 15.03 -10.49 -11.00
N ASN A 132 13.95 -11.15 -10.70
CA ASN A 132 13.33 -12.04 -11.67
C ASN A 132 12.28 -11.32 -12.52
N TYR A 133 11.86 -10.16 -12.13
CA TYR A 133 10.78 -9.44 -12.81
C TYR A 133 11.12 -7.98 -12.96
N PRO A 134 10.95 -7.43 -14.16
CA PRO A 134 11.24 -6.01 -14.40
C PRO A 134 10.23 -5.10 -13.74
N LEU A 135 10.61 -3.84 -13.62
CA LEU A 135 9.65 -2.81 -13.27
C LEU A 135 8.75 -2.56 -14.48
N GLU A 136 7.49 -2.37 -14.20
CA GLU A 136 6.54 -1.93 -15.21
C GLU A 136 6.63 -0.42 -15.32
N GLU A 137 6.81 0.07 -16.53
CA GLU A 137 6.93 1.50 -16.76
C GLU A 137 5.64 2.16 -17.21
#